data_29573b08604c9ccbe3b8a1c256decb9a
#
_entry.id   29573b08604c9ccbe3b8a1c256decb9a
#
_cell.length_a   1.000
_cell.length_b   1.000
_cell.length_c   1.000
_cell.angle_alpha   90.00
_cell.angle_beta   90.00
_cell.angle_gamma   90.00
#
_symmetry.space_group_name_H-M   'P 1'
#
loop_
_entity.id
_entity.type
_entity.pdbx_description
1 polymer ?
#
loop_
_entity_poly.entity_id
_entity_poly.type
_entity_poly.pdbx_seq_one_letter_code
_entity_poly.pdbx_strand_id
1 'polypeptide(L)'
;CFYCDSDQEPLCSNPRNLGLQRDGGFSQYTMVPDAKYLVPAGKLPLEQAAPYACSGLTAFAALKKLAPFPTGERLLIIGAGGVGLSGVRFAKQILGVSPTVADIDQAKWPLAMEAGASQTIDPRDADALKAIAKSGGVAGAVDFVGTGDSFAMGLNALRKGGKMVSVGLIGGSTPVTPALLVFKSVTLMGSMVGTVTELRELIALANTGVLPPLPVTTLPLDSVNEVIHKLHDGKFPGRAVLLPAG
;
A
#
# COMPACT_ATOMS: atom_id res chain seq x y z
N CYS A 1 20.23 10.92 12.60
CA CYS A 1 19.50 12.21 12.60
C CYS A 1 18.24 12.07 13.47
N PHE A 2 17.66 13.21 13.86
CA PHE A 2 16.44 13.25 14.71
C PHE A 2 15.39 12.22 14.33
N TYR A 3 15.05 12.11 13.06
CA TYR A 3 14.04 11.15 12.58
C TYR A 3 14.44 9.69 12.80
N CYS A 4 15.71 9.34 12.48
CA CYS A 4 16.20 7.97 12.66
C CYS A 4 16.32 7.58 14.13
N ASP A 5 16.56 8.53 15.02
CA ASP A 5 16.70 8.31 16.46
C ASP A 5 15.32 8.32 17.17
N SER A 6 14.26 8.72 16.44
CA SER A 6 12.88 8.81 16.94
C SER A 6 11.93 7.80 16.29
N ASP A 7 12.44 6.70 15.72
CA ASP A 7 11.65 5.67 15.03
C ASP A 7 10.81 6.24 13.87
N GLN A 8 11.39 7.18 13.11
CA GLN A 8 10.78 7.84 11.96
C GLN A 8 11.70 7.78 10.74
N GLU A 9 12.36 6.65 10.51
CA GLU A 9 13.37 6.45 9.45
C GLU A 9 12.86 6.85 8.05
N PRO A 10 11.58 6.68 7.68
CA PRO A 10 11.08 7.15 6.39
C PRO A 10 11.22 8.67 6.16
N LEU A 11 11.37 9.45 7.23
CA LEU A 11 11.57 10.91 7.18
C LEU A 11 13.05 11.30 7.30
N CYS A 12 13.98 10.36 7.17
CA CYS A 12 15.41 10.61 7.30
C CYS A 12 15.87 11.80 6.44
N SER A 13 16.63 12.73 7.03
CA SER A 13 17.14 13.92 6.33
C SER A 13 18.17 13.60 5.25
N ASN A 14 18.80 12.42 5.30
CA ASN A 14 19.76 11.93 4.31
C ASN A 14 19.51 10.45 4.00
N PRO A 15 18.40 10.13 3.28
CA PRO A 15 18.04 8.74 3.04
C PRO A 15 19.05 8.08 2.10
N ARG A 16 19.39 6.82 2.40
CA ARG A 16 20.28 5.98 1.59
C ARG A 16 19.63 4.61 1.40
N ASN A 17 18.50 4.62 0.68
CA ASN A 17 17.67 3.45 0.46
C ASN A 17 18.36 2.45 -0.47
N LEU A 18 18.27 1.15 -0.14
CA LEU A 18 18.71 0.07 -1.00
C LEU A 18 17.91 0.08 -2.31
N GLY A 19 18.61 -0.07 -3.43
CA GLY A 19 18.02 -0.04 -4.77
C GLY A 19 17.74 1.35 -5.34
N LEU A 20 18.01 2.45 -4.58
CA LEU A 20 17.88 3.83 -5.04
C LEU A 20 19.20 4.61 -4.92
N GLN A 21 19.67 4.86 -3.70
CA GLN A 21 20.93 5.54 -3.44
C GLN A 21 22.08 4.60 -3.14
N ARG A 22 21.81 3.31 -2.99
CA ARG A 22 22.77 2.21 -2.81
C ARG A 22 22.35 1.03 -3.66
N ASP A 23 23.26 0.07 -3.86
CA ASP A 23 22.96 -1.20 -4.51
C ASP A 23 21.78 -1.91 -3.83
N GLY A 24 20.93 -2.52 -4.62
CA GLY A 24 19.72 -3.19 -4.18
C GLY A 24 19.90 -4.68 -3.91
N GLY A 25 18.78 -5.43 -3.95
CA GLY A 25 18.72 -6.83 -3.64
C GLY A 25 18.61 -7.77 -4.85
N PHE A 26 18.76 -7.29 -6.10
CA PHE A 26 18.78 -8.17 -7.28
C PHE A 26 20.15 -8.80 -7.48
N SER A 27 20.62 -9.51 -6.47
CA SER A 27 21.93 -10.16 -6.42
C SER A 27 21.90 -11.32 -5.41
N GLN A 28 22.91 -12.18 -5.46
CA GLN A 28 23.05 -13.27 -4.48
C GLN A 28 23.32 -12.75 -3.07
N TYR A 29 23.98 -11.59 -2.95
CA TYR A 29 24.31 -10.93 -1.69
C TYR A 29 23.97 -9.45 -1.77
N THR A 30 23.50 -8.88 -0.68
CA THR A 30 23.31 -7.44 -0.53
C THR A 30 23.89 -6.96 0.80
N MET A 31 24.44 -5.77 0.82
CA MET A 31 24.98 -5.17 2.03
C MET A 31 23.90 -4.39 2.77
N VAL A 32 23.55 -4.84 3.96
CA VAL A 32 22.69 -4.08 4.87
C VAL A 32 23.55 -3.20 5.76
N PRO A 33 23.31 -1.88 5.83
CA PRO A 33 24.21 -0.92 6.48
C PRO A 33 24.30 -1.07 8.00
N ASP A 34 23.28 -1.64 8.65
CA ASP A 34 23.24 -1.84 10.09
C ASP A 34 22.31 -3.01 10.42
N ALA A 35 22.69 -3.83 11.37
CA ALA A 35 21.93 -5.00 11.83
C ALA A 35 20.53 -4.64 12.38
N LYS A 36 20.32 -3.41 12.84
CA LYS A 36 19.00 -2.93 13.31
C LYS A 36 17.90 -3.00 12.23
N TYR A 37 18.29 -2.96 10.94
CA TYR A 37 17.36 -3.08 9.81
C TYR A 37 17.03 -4.53 9.45
N LEU A 38 17.68 -5.51 10.08
CA LEU A 38 17.35 -6.92 9.92
C LEU A 38 16.20 -7.28 10.87
N VAL A 39 15.10 -7.72 10.29
CA VAL A 39 13.93 -8.18 11.05
C VAL A 39 13.76 -9.67 10.81
N PRO A 40 13.83 -10.51 11.84
CA PRO A 40 13.64 -11.95 11.70
C PRO A 40 12.25 -12.27 11.15
N ALA A 41 12.19 -13.10 10.10
CA ALA A 41 10.92 -13.52 9.49
C ALA A 41 10.09 -14.47 10.38
N GLY A 42 10.69 -15.03 11.43
CA GLY A 42 10.03 -16.00 12.32
C GLY A 42 9.75 -17.32 11.58
N LYS A 43 8.50 -17.75 11.59
CA LYS A 43 8.04 -18.99 10.91
C LYS A 43 7.57 -18.76 9.47
N LEU A 44 7.57 -17.51 8.99
CA LEU A 44 7.14 -17.22 7.63
C LEU A 44 8.13 -17.78 6.61
N PRO A 45 7.67 -18.45 5.55
CA PRO A 45 8.51 -18.75 4.40
C PRO A 45 9.13 -17.47 3.84
N LEU A 46 10.41 -17.51 3.45
CA LEU A 46 11.15 -16.30 3.05
C LEU A 46 10.51 -15.63 1.82
N GLU A 47 9.97 -16.40 0.90
CA GLU A 47 9.23 -15.89 -0.26
C GLU A 47 7.94 -15.15 0.13
N GLN A 48 7.32 -15.49 1.26
CA GLN A 48 6.19 -14.76 1.82
C GLN A 48 6.64 -13.55 2.65
N ALA A 49 7.81 -13.63 3.30
CA ALA A 49 8.35 -12.55 4.11
C ALA A 49 8.93 -11.40 3.27
N ALA A 50 9.55 -11.69 2.13
CA ALA A 50 10.22 -10.70 1.29
C ALA A 50 9.32 -9.51 0.88
N PRO A 51 8.08 -9.70 0.40
CA PRO A 51 7.19 -8.58 0.07
C PRO A 51 6.80 -7.70 1.27
N TYR A 52 6.87 -8.23 2.50
CA TYR A 52 6.56 -7.43 3.69
C TYR A 52 7.57 -6.31 3.93
N ALA A 53 8.82 -6.47 3.53
CA ALA A 53 9.86 -5.46 3.75
C ALA A 53 9.64 -4.15 2.95
N CYS A 54 8.78 -4.14 1.94
CA CYS A 54 8.43 -2.94 1.18
C CYS A 54 6.92 -2.80 1.01
N SER A 55 6.30 -3.57 0.10
CA SER A 55 4.89 -3.38 -0.26
C SER A 55 3.93 -3.69 0.89
N GLY A 56 4.20 -4.74 1.67
CA GLY A 56 3.42 -5.05 2.86
C GLY A 56 3.53 -3.96 3.91
N LEU A 57 4.76 -3.53 4.23
CA LEU A 57 5.01 -2.46 5.19
C LEU A 57 4.36 -1.13 4.76
N THR A 58 4.48 -0.79 3.47
CA THR A 58 3.86 0.42 2.92
C THR A 58 2.34 0.42 3.10
N ALA A 59 1.69 -0.70 2.80
CA ALA A 59 0.25 -0.84 2.97
C ALA A 59 -0.17 -0.83 4.45
N PHE A 60 0.59 -1.52 5.30
CA PHE A 60 0.37 -1.57 6.75
C PHE A 60 0.46 -0.19 7.39
N ALA A 61 1.55 0.54 7.15
CA ALA A 61 1.75 1.89 7.70
C ALA A 61 0.68 2.88 7.22
N ALA A 62 0.28 2.79 5.94
CA ALA A 62 -0.79 3.63 5.40
C ALA A 62 -2.13 3.37 6.09
N LEU A 63 -2.50 2.11 6.31
CA LEU A 63 -3.74 1.75 7.00
C LEU A 63 -3.70 2.17 8.47
N LYS A 64 -2.57 1.99 9.17
CA LYS A 64 -2.40 2.45 10.57
C LYS A 64 -2.68 3.94 10.74
N LYS A 65 -2.35 4.78 9.74
CA LYS A 65 -2.65 6.22 9.79
C LYS A 65 -4.14 6.54 9.79
N LEU A 66 -4.98 5.63 9.34
CA LEU A 66 -6.43 5.78 9.41
C LEU A 66 -7.03 5.31 10.75
N ALA A 67 -6.25 4.60 11.56
CA ALA A 67 -6.71 4.12 12.87
C ALA A 67 -6.83 5.27 13.91
N PRO A 68 -7.76 5.20 14.89
CA PRO A 68 -8.85 4.24 14.93
C PRO A 68 -9.86 4.48 13.80
N PHE A 69 -10.34 3.41 13.19
CA PHE A 69 -11.32 3.50 12.10
C PHE A 69 -12.74 3.32 12.66
N PRO A 70 -13.71 4.20 12.31
CA PRO A 70 -15.03 4.14 12.90
C PRO A 70 -15.78 2.86 12.45
N THR A 71 -16.42 2.19 13.39
CA THR A 71 -17.19 0.96 13.13
C THR A 71 -18.36 1.23 12.17
N GLY A 72 -18.53 0.33 11.20
CA GLY A 72 -19.60 0.42 10.19
C GLY A 72 -19.34 1.42 9.06
N GLU A 73 -18.23 2.14 9.11
CA GLU A 73 -17.86 3.10 8.08
C GLU A 73 -17.14 2.44 6.89
N ARG A 74 -17.05 3.17 5.79
CA ARG A 74 -16.50 2.68 4.52
C ARG A 74 -15.09 3.17 4.29
N LEU A 75 -14.29 2.27 3.72
CA LEU A 75 -12.92 2.50 3.26
C LEU A 75 -12.87 2.37 1.73
N LEU A 76 -12.21 3.32 1.07
CA LEU A 76 -11.87 3.27 -0.34
C LEU A 76 -10.38 3.00 -0.50
N ILE A 77 -10.01 1.98 -1.26
CA ILE A 77 -8.63 1.75 -1.71
C ILE A 77 -8.59 2.01 -3.21
N ILE A 78 -7.66 2.87 -3.65
CA ILE A 78 -7.47 3.23 -5.05
C ILE A 78 -6.19 2.58 -5.54
N GLY A 79 -6.33 1.71 -6.56
CA GLY A 79 -5.27 0.88 -7.13
C GLY A 79 -5.25 -0.54 -6.56
N ALA A 80 -5.39 -1.54 -7.45
CA ALA A 80 -5.28 -2.97 -7.16
C ALA A 80 -3.94 -3.56 -7.65
N GLY A 81 -2.86 -2.78 -7.63
CA GLY A 81 -1.50 -3.25 -7.84
C GLY A 81 -0.96 -4.00 -6.61
N GLY A 82 0.30 -4.43 -6.65
CA GLY A 82 0.89 -5.25 -5.58
C GLY A 82 0.85 -4.61 -4.19
N VAL A 83 0.95 -3.27 -4.07
CA VAL A 83 0.82 -2.56 -2.78
C VAL A 83 -0.64 -2.45 -2.38
N GLY A 84 -1.53 -2.09 -3.33
CA GLY A 84 -2.96 -1.97 -3.07
C GLY A 84 -3.60 -3.29 -2.64
N LEU A 85 -3.27 -4.41 -3.30
CA LEU A 85 -3.73 -5.74 -2.90
C LEU A 85 -3.25 -6.12 -1.49
N SER A 86 -2.05 -5.71 -1.08
CA SER A 86 -1.60 -5.86 0.32
C SER A 86 -2.50 -5.05 1.26
N GLY A 87 -2.84 -3.82 0.89
CA GLY A 87 -3.75 -2.97 1.66
C GLY A 87 -5.14 -3.59 1.80
N VAL A 88 -5.70 -4.15 0.71
CA VAL A 88 -6.99 -4.85 0.76
C VAL A 88 -6.95 -6.03 1.72
N ARG A 89 -5.91 -6.88 1.65
CA ARG A 89 -5.74 -8.05 2.52
C ARG A 89 -5.62 -7.67 4.00
N PHE A 90 -5.02 -6.55 4.31
CA PHE A 90 -4.78 -6.12 5.69
C PHE A 90 -5.93 -5.30 6.29
N ALA A 91 -6.77 -4.67 5.46
CA ALA A 91 -7.79 -3.73 5.90
C ALA A 91 -8.74 -4.31 6.96
N LYS A 92 -9.16 -5.58 6.79
CA LYS A 92 -10.07 -6.24 7.75
C LYS A 92 -9.45 -6.40 9.14
N GLN A 93 -8.16 -6.77 9.20
CA GLN A 93 -7.45 -7.03 10.45
C GLN A 93 -7.05 -5.72 11.17
N ILE A 94 -6.67 -4.70 10.39
CA ILE A 94 -6.16 -3.44 10.95
C ILE A 94 -7.28 -2.46 11.27
N LEU A 95 -8.30 -2.38 10.39
CA LEU A 95 -9.36 -1.38 10.47
C LEU A 95 -10.76 -1.98 10.70
N GLY A 96 -10.91 -3.31 10.69
CA GLY A 96 -12.19 -4.00 10.86
C GLY A 96 -13.14 -3.89 9.66
N VAL A 97 -12.67 -3.45 8.48
CA VAL A 97 -13.50 -3.14 7.32
C VAL A 97 -13.02 -3.83 6.05
N SER A 98 -13.94 -4.32 5.22
CA SER A 98 -13.67 -4.75 3.84
C SER A 98 -13.81 -3.54 2.91
N PRO A 99 -12.75 -3.14 2.19
CA PRO A 99 -12.77 -1.91 1.41
C PRO A 99 -13.54 -2.03 0.11
N THR A 100 -14.03 -0.90 -0.41
CA THR A 100 -14.29 -0.72 -1.85
C THR A 100 -12.96 -0.50 -2.55
N VAL A 101 -12.72 -1.17 -3.68
CA VAL A 101 -11.48 -1.03 -4.45
C VAL A 101 -11.77 -0.39 -5.81
N ALA A 102 -11.04 0.66 -6.15
CA ALA A 102 -11.11 1.32 -7.44
C ALA A 102 -9.86 1.00 -8.28
N ASP A 103 -10.04 0.42 -9.46
CA ASP A 103 -8.96 0.20 -10.44
C ASP A 103 -9.50 0.28 -11.87
N ILE A 104 -8.74 0.95 -12.75
CA ILE A 104 -9.08 1.08 -14.18
C ILE A 104 -8.95 -0.24 -14.94
N ASP A 105 -8.16 -1.16 -14.43
CA ASP A 105 -7.91 -2.47 -15.03
C ASP A 105 -8.84 -3.53 -14.41
N GLN A 106 -9.90 -3.84 -15.11
CA GLN A 106 -10.89 -4.82 -14.66
C GLN A 106 -10.31 -6.23 -14.50
N ALA A 107 -9.19 -6.56 -15.17
CA ALA A 107 -8.52 -7.85 -15.00
C ALA A 107 -7.97 -8.05 -13.56
N LYS A 108 -7.78 -6.97 -12.80
CA LYS A 108 -7.35 -7.02 -11.39
C LYS A 108 -8.50 -7.16 -10.40
N TRP A 109 -9.74 -6.95 -10.82
CA TRP A 109 -10.90 -6.99 -9.92
C TRP A 109 -11.11 -8.33 -9.22
N PRO A 110 -10.99 -9.49 -9.92
CA PRO A 110 -11.07 -10.78 -9.24
C PRO A 110 -10.05 -10.92 -8.11
N LEU A 111 -8.80 -10.45 -8.32
CA LEU A 111 -7.75 -10.49 -7.30
C LEU A 111 -8.07 -9.57 -6.11
N ALA A 112 -8.70 -8.42 -6.35
CA ALA A 112 -9.13 -7.53 -5.28
C ALA A 112 -10.27 -8.16 -4.45
N MET A 113 -11.23 -8.81 -5.10
CA MET A 113 -12.32 -9.53 -4.41
C MET A 113 -11.78 -10.70 -3.60
N GLU A 114 -10.88 -11.50 -4.16
CA GLU A 114 -10.18 -12.59 -3.44
C GLU A 114 -9.37 -12.06 -2.25
N ALA A 115 -8.77 -10.86 -2.39
CA ALA A 115 -8.05 -10.20 -1.32
C ALA A 115 -8.94 -9.72 -0.17
N GLY A 116 -10.26 -9.69 -0.34
CA GLY A 116 -11.22 -9.29 0.70
C GLY A 116 -11.91 -7.95 0.48
N ALA A 117 -11.89 -7.42 -0.77
CA ALA A 117 -12.69 -6.26 -1.11
C ALA A 117 -14.19 -6.56 -0.97
N SER A 118 -14.97 -5.56 -0.55
CA SER A 118 -16.44 -5.66 -0.52
C SER A 118 -17.06 -5.48 -1.92
N GLN A 119 -16.39 -4.70 -2.76
CA GLN A 119 -16.74 -4.46 -4.16
C GLN A 119 -15.58 -3.84 -4.93
N THR A 120 -15.63 -3.89 -6.24
CA THR A 120 -14.71 -3.22 -7.15
C THR A 120 -15.47 -2.22 -8.02
N ILE A 121 -14.83 -1.11 -8.37
CA ILE A 121 -15.41 -0.06 -9.22
C ILE A 121 -14.40 0.44 -10.24
N ASP A 122 -14.89 0.90 -11.39
CA ASP A 122 -14.10 1.68 -12.35
C ASP A 122 -14.09 3.15 -11.90
N PRO A 123 -12.93 3.75 -11.63
CA PRO A 123 -12.84 5.16 -11.24
C PRO A 123 -13.29 6.13 -12.36
N ARG A 124 -13.46 5.65 -13.58
CA ARG A 124 -13.98 6.43 -14.73
C ARG A 124 -15.51 6.39 -14.81
N ASP A 125 -16.16 5.48 -14.07
CA ASP A 125 -17.61 5.38 -14.03
C ASP A 125 -18.20 6.48 -13.10
N ALA A 126 -18.79 7.49 -13.73
CA ALA A 126 -19.40 8.61 -13.01
C ALA A 126 -20.57 8.18 -12.10
N ASP A 127 -21.28 7.10 -12.44
CA ASP A 127 -22.41 6.64 -11.64
C ASP A 127 -21.95 5.87 -10.41
N ALA A 128 -20.84 5.11 -10.50
CA ALA A 128 -20.20 4.50 -9.35
C ALA A 128 -19.68 5.57 -8.35
N LEU A 129 -19.07 6.66 -8.86
CA LEU A 129 -18.63 7.78 -8.03
C LEU A 129 -19.80 8.53 -7.38
N LYS A 130 -20.88 8.77 -8.13
CA LYS A 130 -22.12 9.36 -7.59
C LYS A 130 -22.75 8.47 -6.52
N ALA A 131 -22.71 7.13 -6.67
CA ALA A 131 -23.23 6.20 -5.66
C ALA A 131 -22.46 6.31 -4.34
N ILE A 132 -21.12 6.44 -4.38
CA ILE A 132 -20.30 6.70 -3.18
C ILE A 132 -20.73 8.03 -2.52
N ALA A 133 -20.88 9.10 -3.31
CA ALA A 133 -21.27 10.40 -2.78
C ALA A 133 -22.69 10.37 -2.18
N LYS A 134 -23.68 9.78 -2.87
CA LYS A 134 -25.07 9.65 -2.40
C LYS A 134 -25.20 8.84 -1.12
N SER A 135 -24.33 7.85 -0.93
CA SER A 135 -24.31 7.04 0.29
C SER A 135 -23.54 7.71 1.46
N GLY A 136 -23.25 9.02 1.34
CA GLY A 136 -22.60 9.83 2.39
C GLY A 136 -21.07 9.89 2.32
N GLY A 137 -20.43 9.31 1.34
CA GLY A 137 -18.96 9.27 1.17
C GLY A 137 -18.30 8.15 1.99
N VAL A 138 -16.97 8.17 2.08
CA VAL A 138 -16.15 7.20 2.83
C VAL A 138 -15.43 7.87 3.99
N ALA A 139 -15.26 7.17 5.11
CA ALA A 139 -14.52 7.68 6.26
C ALA A 139 -13.01 7.71 6.02
N GLY A 140 -12.51 6.79 5.21
CA GLY A 140 -11.11 6.71 4.83
C GLY A 140 -10.90 6.41 3.36
N ALA A 141 -9.83 6.96 2.79
CA ALA A 141 -9.34 6.63 1.46
C ALA A 141 -7.82 6.40 1.49
N VAL A 142 -7.32 5.40 0.77
CA VAL A 142 -5.89 5.20 0.56
C VAL A 142 -5.63 5.15 -0.94
N ASP A 143 -4.79 6.06 -1.43
CA ASP A 143 -4.39 6.12 -2.83
C ASP A 143 -3.01 5.48 -3.03
N PHE A 144 -3.00 4.28 -3.61
CA PHE A 144 -1.78 3.56 -3.98
C PHE A 144 -1.34 3.80 -5.43
N VAL A 145 -2.04 4.67 -6.16
CA VAL A 145 -1.73 5.04 -7.55
C VAL A 145 -0.89 6.32 -7.60
N GLY A 146 -1.38 7.40 -7.00
CA GLY A 146 -0.67 8.68 -6.90
C GLY A 146 -0.64 9.46 -8.21
N THR A 147 -1.73 9.45 -8.98
CA THR A 147 -1.97 10.41 -10.06
C THR A 147 -2.83 11.57 -9.58
N GLY A 148 -2.86 12.67 -10.35
CA GLY A 148 -3.78 13.78 -10.04
C GLY A 148 -5.25 13.33 -9.95
N ASP A 149 -5.67 12.44 -10.86
CA ASP A 149 -7.05 11.93 -10.91
C ASP A 149 -7.36 10.99 -9.74
N SER A 150 -6.46 10.05 -9.38
CA SER A 150 -6.66 9.15 -8.25
C SER A 150 -6.72 9.91 -6.93
N PHE A 151 -5.86 10.93 -6.77
CA PHE A 151 -5.88 11.80 -5.60
C PHE A 151 -7.20 12.60 -5.53
N ALA A 152 -7.63 13.20 -6.65
CA ALA A 152 -8.90 13.95 -6.71
C ALA A 152 -10.09 13.03 -6.40
N MET A 153 -10.10 11.81 -6.94
CA MET A 153 -11.12 10.80 -6.63
C MET A 153 -11.18 10.52 -5.13
N GLY A 154 -10.05 10.19 -4.51
CA GLY A 154 -9.97 9.89 -3.08
C GLY A 154 -10.48 11.04 -2.22
N LEU A 155 -10.03 12.26 -2.49
CA LEU A 155 -10.43 13.47 -1.78
C LEU A 155 -11.94 13.75 -1.92
N ASN A 156 -12.48 13.62 -3.13
CA ASN A 156 -13.91 13.87 -3.40
C ASN A 156 -14.82 12.82 -2.76
N ALA A 157 -14.36 11.55 -2.69
CA ALA A 157 -15.08 10.45 -2.07
C ALA A 157 -15.21 10.58 -0.54
N LEU A 158 -14.33 11.37 0.12
CA LEU A 158 -14.38 11.53 1.57
C LEU A 158 -15.70 12.15 2.03
N ARG A 159 -16.27 11.61 3.09
CA ARG A 159 -17.30 12.28 3.89
C ARG A 159 -16.70 13.42 4.72
N LYS A 160 -17.54 14.23 5.38
CA LYS A 160 -17.07 15.20 6.38
C LYS A 160 -16.32 14.49 7.51
N GLY A 161 -15.18 15.05 7.91
CA GLY A 161 -14.28 14.47 8.91
C GLY A 161 -13.51 13.24 8.41
N GLY A 162 -13.57 12.91 7.11
CA GLY A 162 -12.84 11.80 6.52
C GLY A 162 -11.34 12.02 6.44
N LYS A 163 -10.59 10.93 6.32
CA LYS A 163 -9.11 10.93 6.22
C LYS A 163 -8.66 10.30 4.92
N MET A 164 -7.66 10.89 4.27
CA MET A 164 -7.02 10.32 3.08
C MET A 164 -5.53 10.14 3.29
N VAL A 165 -5.01 8.99 2.88
CA VAL A 165 -3.57 8.69 2.84
C VAL A 165 -3.14 8.53 1.40
N SER A 166 -2.19 9.36 0.95
CA SER A 166 -1.55 9.27 -0.36
C SER A 166 -0.24 8.51 -0.24
N VAL A 167 -0.06 7.50 -1.09
CA VAL A 167 1.07 6.57 -1.08
C VAL A 167 1.72 6.45 -2.46
N GLY A 168 0.90 6.39 -3.50
CA GLY A 168 1.35 6.19 -4.88
C GLY A 168 2.20 7.35 -5.41
N LEU A 169 3.09 7.05 -6.37
CA LEU A 169 4.09 7.98 -6.87
C LEU A 169 4.12 8.04 -8.42
N ILE A 170 3.03 7.68 -9.11
CA ILE A 170 3.01 7.78 -10.59
C ILE A 170 3.22 9.22 -11.04
N GLY A 171 2.70 10.19 -10.27
CA GLY A 171 2.93 11.60 -10.53
C GLY A 171 1.71 12.33 -11.11
N GLY A 172 1.88 13.64 -11.31
CA GLY A 172 0.81 14.53 -11.73
C GLY A 172 0.46 15.55 -10.65
N SER A 173 -0.57 16.34 -10.91
CA SER A 173 -1.06 17.35 -9.99
C SER A 173 -2.58 17.47 -10.07
N THR A 174 -3.19 17.89 -8.96
CA THR A 174 -4.61 18.24 -8.92
C THR A 174 -4.80 19.45 -8.02
N PRO A 175 -5.67 20.41 -8.40
CA PRO A 175 -5.95 21.55 -7.55
C PRO A 175 -6.75 21.13 -6.32
N VAL A 176 -6.34 21.62 -5.15
CA VAL A 176 -7.07 21.44 -3.89
C VAL A 176 -7.51 22.82 -3.39
N THR A 177 -8.81 23.03 -3.36
CA THR A 177 -9.38 24.30 -2.85
C THR A 177 -9.34 24.31 -1.32
N PRO A 178 -8.70 25.31 -0.65
CA PRO A 178 -8.70 25.39 0.81
C PRO A 178 -10.11 25.33 1.44
N ALA A 179 -11.09 25.95 0.80
CA ALA A 179 -12.48 25.90 1.23
C ALA A 179 -13.04 24.47 1.36
N LEU A 180 -12.65 23.56 0.45
CA LEU A 180 -13.06 22.14 0.51
C LEU A 180 -12.54 21.50 1.80
N LEU A 181 -11.28 21.75 2.16
CA LEU A 181 -10.69 21.23 3.40
C LEU A 181 -11.45 21.72 4.63
N VAL A 182 -11.80 23.00 4.65
CA VAL A 182 -12.54 23.62 5.75
C VAL A 182 -13.97 23.08 5.84
N PHE A 183 -14.74 23.11 4.75
CA PHE A 183 -16.15 22.69 4.77
C PHE A 183 -16.35 21.20 5.01
N LYS A 184 -15.41 20.38 4.57
CA LYS A 184 -15.42 18.93 4.85
C LYS A 184 -14.67 18.54 6.12
N SER A 185 -13.82 19.43 6.70
CA SER A 185 -12.94 19.12 7.83
C SER A 185 -12.13 17.83 7.61
N VAL A 186 -11.60 17.63 6.41
CA VAL A 186 -10.86 16.43 6.05
C VAL A 186 -9.39 16.49 6.46
N THR A 187 -8.77 15.33 6.67
CA THR A 187 -7.33 15.19 6.91
C THR A 187 -6.66 14.54 5.70
N LEU A 188 -5.62 15.19 5.17
CA LEU A 188 -4.78 14.65 4.10
C LEU A 188 -3.41 14.31 4.65
N MET A 189 -2.93 13.10 4.39
CA MET A 189 -1.66 12.60 4.89
C MET A 189 -0.87 11.93 3.76
N GLY A 190 0.45 12.14 3.73
CA GLY A 190 1.37 11.31 2.97
C GLY A 190 1.80 10.07 3.78
N SER A 191 2.16 8.98 3.10
CA SER A 191 2.79 7.82 3.72
C SER A 191 3.88 7.25 2.82
N MET A 192 5.09 7.17 3.33
CA MET A 192 6.24 6.61 2.63
C MET A 192 6.74 5.39 3.39
N VAL A 193 6.58 4.20 2.80
CA VAL A 193 6.97 2.93 3.39
C VAL A 193 6.43 2.79 4.83
N GLY A 194 7.29 2.54 5.80
CA GLY A 194 7.00 2.47 7.23
C GLY A 194 8.30 2.34 8.01
N THR A 195 8.22 2.33 9.33
CA THR A 195 9.36 2.23 10.23
C THR A 195 9.81 0.79 10.44
N VAL A 196 11.00 0.59 11.00
CA VAL A 196 11.50 -0.74 11.39
C VAL A 196 10.61 -1.36 12.48
N THR A 197 10.10 -0.55 13.39
CA THR A 197 9.13 -0.98 14.42
C THR A 197 7.84 -1.47 13.80
N GLU A 198 7.29 -0.75 12.81
CA GLU A 198 6.10 -1.19 12.07
C GLU A 198 6.34 -2.48 11.28
N LEU A 199 7.55 -2.68 10.73
CA LEU A 199 7.90 -3.95 10.10
C LEU A 199 7.91 -5.11 11.11
N ARG A 200 8.46 -4.91 12.31
CA ARG A 200 8.42 -5.92 13.37
C ARG A 200 6.99 -6.26 13.80
N GLU A 201 6.13 -5.26 13.94
CA GLU A 201 4.71 -5.45 14.24
C GLU A 201 4.01 -6.26 13.13
N LEU A 202 4.24 -5.89 11.87
CA LEU A 202 3.66 -6.56 10.71
C LEU A 202 4.11 -8.03 10.62
N ILE A 203 5.40 -8.30 10.79
CA ILE A 203 5.94 -9.67 10.79
C ILE A 203 5.40 -10.48 11.97
N ALA A 204 5.32 -9.88 13.16
CA ALA A 204 4.71 -10.54 14.32
C ALA A 204 3.25 -10.90 14.05
N LEU A 205 2.46 -9.98 13.49
CA LEU A 205 1.06 -10.21 13.13
C LEU A 205 0.93 -11.29 12.05
N ALA A 206 1.79 -11.27 11.03
CA ALA A 206 1.79 -12.30 9.99
C ALA A 206 2.12 -13.71 10.55
N ASN A 207 3.03 -13.80 11.53
CA ASN A 207 3.36 -15.07 12.19
C ASN A 207 2.21 -15.64 13.05
N THR A 208 1.19 -14.86 13.39
CA THR A 208 -0.02 -15.38 14.07
C THR A 208 -0.97 -16.09 13.11
N GLY A 209 -0.78 -15.94 11.79
CA GLY A 209 -1.67 -16.47 10.76
C GLY A 209 -2.96 -15.66 10.56
N VAL A 210 -3.11 -14.51 11.24
CA VAL A 210 -4.31 -13.65 11.10
C VAL A 210 -4.30 -12.89 9.76
N LEU A 211 -3.11 -12.53 9.26
CA LEU A 211 -2.99 -11.90 7.95
C LEU A 211 -3.04 -12.94 6.82
N PRO A 212 -3.91 -12.76 5.82
CA PRO A 212 -3.89 -13.62 4.65
C PRO A 212 -2.53 -13.51 3.92
N PRO A 213 -2.00 -14.62 3.35
CA PRO A 213 -0.74 -14.58 2.61
C PRO A 213 -0.83 -13.65 1.40
N LEU A 214 0.26 -12.99 1.08
CA LEU A 214 0.34 -12.16 -0.13
C LEU A 214 0.42 -13.05 -1.38
N PRO A 215 -0.20 -12.63 -2.50
CA PRO A 215 -0.07 -13.35 -3.77
C PRO A 215 1.34 -13.17 -4.32
N VAL A 216 2.19 -14.17 -4.16
CA VAL A 216 3.57 -14.16 -4.64
C VAL A 216 3.77 -15.23 -5.72
N THR A 217 4.56 -14.88 -6.73
CA THR A 217 5.09 -15.82 -7.72
C THR A 217 6.60 -15.85 -7.57
N THR A 218 7.15 -17.05 -7.31
CA THR A 218 8.60 -17.24 -7.19
C THR A 218 9.21 -17.53 -8.56
N LEU A 219 10.36 -16.92 -8.84
CA LEU A 219 11.07 -17.01 -10.10
C LEU A 219 12.58 -17.04 -9.82
N PRO A 220 13.42 -17.64 -10.70
CA PRO A 220 14.86 -17.53 -10.57
C PRO A 220 15.34 -16.07 -10.62
N LEU A 221 16.43 -15.75 -9.92
CA LEU A 221 17.03 -14.42 -9.94
C LEU A 221 17.36 -13.93 -11.34
N ASP A 222 17.81 -14.84 -12.23
CA ASP A 222 18.17 -14.53 -13.62
C ASP A 222 16.97 -14.03 -14.45
N SER A 223 15.74 -14.24 -13.99
CA SER A 223 14.52 -13.73 -14.63
C SER A 223 14.25 -12.25 -14.33
N VAL A 224 15.10 -11.56 -13.58
CA VAL A 224 14.87 -10.19 -13.10
C VAL A 224 14.46 -9.22 -14.21
N ASN A 225 15.17 -9.21 -15.34
CA ASN A 225 14.88 -8.27 -16.43
C ASN A 225 13.52 -8.56 -17.08
N GLU A 226 13.19 -9.81 -17.31
CA GLU A 226 11.88 -10.21 -17.85
C GLU A 226 10.75 -9.79 -16.91
N VAL A 227 10.93 -10.03 -15.61
CA VAL A 227 9.94 -9.68 -14.59
C VAL A 227 9.73 -8.17 -14.51
N ILE A 228 10.82 -7.38 -14.54
CA ILE A 228 10.75 -5.91 -14.54
C ILE A 228 9.96 -5.40 -15.75
N HIS A 229 10.23 -5.93 -16.96
CA HIS A 229 9.48 -5.55 -18.15
C HIS A 229 7.99 -5.90 -18.03
N LYS A 230 7.65 -7.11 -17.56
CA LYS A 230 6.26 -7.50 -17.34
C LYS A 230 5.56 -6.63 -16.30
N LEU A 231 6.26 -6.24 -15.22
CA LEU A 231 5.73 -5.31 -14.21
C LEU A 231 5.49 -3.92 -14.80
N HIS A 232 6.45 -3.40 -15.57
CA HIS A 232 6.33 -2.10 -16.27
C HIS A 232 5.11 -2.08 -17.21
N ASP A 233 4.89 -3.16 -17.95
CA ASP A 233 3.78 -3.31 -18.86
C ASP A 233 2.43 -3.60 -18.16
N GLY A 234 2.41 -3.71 -16.83
CA GLY A 234 1.21 -4.08 -16.07
C GLY A 234 0.76 -5.54 -16.24
N LYS A 235 1.59 -6.38 -16.86
CA LYS A 235 1.27 -7.77 -17.21
C LYS A 235 1.64 -8.79 -16.13
N PHE A 236 2.07 -8.36 -14.95
CA PHE A 236 2.43 -9.24 -13.84
C PHE A 236 1.49 -9.02 -12.66
N PRO A 237 0.59 -9.97 -12.34
CA PRO A 237 -0.32 -9.86 -11.20
C PRO A 237 0.41 -10.17 -9.89
N GLY A 238 0.08 -9.46 -8.82
CA GLY A 238 0.62 -9.71 -7.48
C GLY A 238 2.07 -9.26 -7.31
N ARG A 239 2.88 -10.12 -6.68
CA ARG A 239 4.30 -9.85 -6.35
C ARG A 239 5.20 -10.93 -6.91
N ALA A 240 6.26 -10.54 -7.62
CA ALA A 240 7.34 -11.43 -7.99
C ALA A 240 8.37 -11.49 -6.85
N VAL A 241 8.77 -12.69 -6.46
CA VAL A 241 9.88 -12.94 -5.54
C VAL A 241 10.95 -13.71 -6.29
N LEU A 242 12.12 -13.11 -6.42
CA LEU A 242 13.25 -13.69 -7.12
C LEU A 242 14.09 -14.49 -6.13
N LEU A 243 14.36 -15.75 -6.49
CA LEU A 243 15.15 -16.66 -5.68
C LEU A 243 16.57 -16.73 -6.26
N PRO A 244 17.63 -16.40 -5.49
CA PRO A 244 18.99 -16.62 -5.91
C PRO A 244 19.24 -18.13 -6.05
N ALA A 245 20.14 -18.51 -6.95
CA ALA A 245 20.63 -19.89 -7.02
C ALA A 245 21.29 -20.24 -5.67
N GLY A 246 20.94 -21.42 -5.12
CA GLY A 246 21.49 -21.94 -3.88
C GLY A 246 22.98 -22.29 -4.00
#